data_b0ad74931554d6b50c82cdd2d418c65e
#
_entry.id   b0ad74931554d6b50c82cdd2d418c65e
#
_cell.length_a   1.000
_cell.length_b   1.000
_cell.length_c   1.000
_cell.angle_alpha   90.00
_cell.angle_beta   90.00
_cell.angle_gamma   90.00
#
_symmetry.space_group_name_H-M   'P 1'
#
loop_
_entity.id
_entity.type
_entity.pdbx_description
1 polymer ?
#
loop_
_entity_poly.entity_id
_entity_poly.type
_entity_poly.pdbx_seq_one_letter_code
_entity_poly.pdbx_strand_id
1 'polypeptide(L)'
;DLGDASNDYIGCDTTLQLSYCYNATNQDGNGSSRTYGTNPPAVGQLFLRGAHIKNSHGNDTLNMTSSCYFTGTGSGGIVCEQDPSSNPIQAYNYMKGIKKDGTPWVVPYTEPPQITKFCYSGDPETGAGWTEYSGMVKNCGGTLYGQTDPSPPGDRRYIFSSGSDMLTVNHLDTQKIVIAQLIARGNSNKNSVTKLKGLASFTRSVFYQFIEGNETYYTVPSPIIPTKYALYQNFPNPFNPVTTIKYEMKKLWHVKIQVYDMKGELISTLVNEDKPQGSYEIKFDASNLPSGIYFVKMVSGGGFEDSKKMVVIK
;
A
#
# COMPACT_ATOMS: atom_id res chain seq x y z
N ASP A 1 8.29 -16.06 3.94
CA ASP A 1 9.53 -15.92 4.68
C ASP A 1 10.55 -15.17 3.82
N LEU A 2 11.03 -14.04 4.28
CA LEU A 2 11.93 -13.15 3.56
C LEU A 2 13.38 -13.25 4.09
N GLY A 3 13.85 -14.45 4.34
CA GLY A 3 15.21 -14.69 4.83
C GLY A 3 15.23 -15.00 6.31
N ASP A 4 15.62 -14.05 7.17
CA ASP A 4 15.57 -14.24 8.63
C ASP A 4 14.20 -13.85 9.17
N ALA A 5 13.39 -14.84 9.51
CA ALA A 5 12.03 -14.65 10.04
C ALA A 5 11.96 -13.90 11.39
N SER A 6 13.08 -13.56 11.98
CA SER A 6 13.13 -12.85 13.28
C SER A 6 12.92 -11.35 13.16
N ASN A 7 12.91 -10.79 11.94
CA ASN A 7 12.88 -9.35 11.71
C ASN A 7 11.84 -8.90 10.67
N ASP A 8 10.81 -9.69 10.45
CA ASP A 8 9.76 -9.37 9.49
C ASP A 8 8.71 -8.42 10.07
N TYR A 9 8.21 -7.56 9.18
CA TYR A 9 7.03 -6.73 9.33
C TYR A 9 6.06 -6.96 8.17
N ILE A 10 4.80 -6.61 8.36
CA ILE A 10 3.76 -6.69 7.34
C ILE A 10 3.11 -5.33 7.09
N GLY A 11 2.34 -5.30 6.01
CA GLY A 11 1.44 -4.19 5.70
C GLY A 11 0.47 -4.57 4.60
N CYS A 12 -0.46 -3.67 4.32
CA CYS A 12 -1.34 -3.79 3.18
C CYS A 12 -1.58 -2.45 2.52
N ASP A 13 -2.02 -2.50 1.26
CA ASP A 13 -2.50 -1.35 0.52
C ASP A 13 -3.88 -1.69 -0.03
N THR A 14 -4.91 -1.10 0.57
CA THR A 14 -6.30 -1.41 0.22
C THR A 14 -6.69 -0.88 -1.15
N THR A 15 -6.07 0.20 -1.61
CA THR A 15 -6.29 0.76 -2.95
C THR A 15 -5.71 -0.17 -4.02
N LEU A 16 -4.53 -0.69 -3.79
CA LEU A 16 -3.88 -1.65 -4.68
C LEU A 16 -4.37 -3.08 -4.47
N GLN A 17 -5.14 -3.39 -3.43
CA GLN A 17 -5.53 -4.75 -3.07
C GLN A 17 -4.33 -5.67 -2.84
N LEU A 18 -3.31 -5.14 -2.17
CA LEU A 18 -2.00 -5.75 -1.96
C LEU A 18 -1.78 -6.00 -0.47
N SER A 19 -1.42 -7.22 -0.10
CA SER A 19 -0.85 -7.56 1.20
C SER A 19 0.63 -7.90 1.03
N TYR A 20 1.48 -7.45 1.95
CA TYR A 20 2.92 -7.61 1.78
C TYR A 20 3.65 -7.82 3.11
N CYS A 21 4.85 -8.39 2.98
CA CYS A 21 5.83 -8.55 4.05
C CYS A 21 7.13 -7.87 3.64
N TYR A 22 7.86 -7.32 4.62
CA TYR A 22 9.15 -6.67 4.44
C TYR A 22 9.97 -6.72 5.74
N ASN A 23 11.28 -6.62 5.65
CA ASN A 23 12.12 -6.60 6.84
C ASN A 23 11.98 -5.31 7.64
N ALA A 24 11.94 -5.40 8.96
CA ALA A 24 11.90 -4.26 9.87
C ALA A 24 13.15 -3.39 9.79
N THR A 25 14.30 -3.98 9.44
CA THR A 25 15.58 -3.31 9.32
C THR A 25 16.12 -3.37 7.90
N ASN A 26 17.11 -2.53 7.59
CA ASN A 26 17.77 -2.54 6.28
C ASN A 26 18.85 -3.63 6.14
N GLN A 27 18.87 -4.57 7.07
CA GLN A 27 19.78 -5.71 7.07
C GLN A 27 18.98 -6.98 7.39
N ASP A 28 19.09 -7.96 6.50
CA ASP A 28 18.51 -9.28 6.65
C ASP A 28 19.62 -10.30 6.86
N GLY A 29 19.81 -10.71 8.11
CA GLY A 29 20.89 -11.62 8.50
C GLY A 29 22.27 -11.13 8.08
N ASN A 30 23.16 -12.06 7.82
CA ASN A 30 24.56 -11.79 7.45
C ASN A 30 24.84 -11.96 5.95
N GLY A 31 23.83 -12.10 5.10
CA GLY A 31 23.98 -12.35 3.66
C GLY A 31 24.38 -13.79 3.30
N SER A 32 24.17 -14.75 4.21
CA SER A 32 24.33 -16.17 3.90
C SER A 32 23.29 -16.66 2.87
N SER A 33 23.41 -17.90 2.41
CA SER A 33 22.55 -18.49 1.36
C SER A 33 21.05 -18.49 1.64
N ARG A 34 20.61 -18.07 2.84
CA ARG A 34 19.21 -17.99 3.26
C ARG A 34 18.79 -16.60 3.69
N THR A 35 19.62 -15.60 3.48
CA THR A 35 19.36 -14.22 3.87
C THR A 35 19.75 -13.26 2.73
N TYR A 36 19.13 -12.08 2.70
CA TYR A 36 19.34 -11.12 1.61
C TYR A 36 20.45 -10.10 1.90
N GLY A 37 20.96 -10.03 3.12
CA GLY A 37 21.94 -9.03 3.51
C GLY A 37 21.34 -7.62 3.53
N THR A 38 22.08 -6.63 2.98
CA THR A 38 21.62 -5.23 2.92
C THR A 38 20.50 -5.04 1.91
N ASN A 39 19.63 -4.07 2.17
CA ASN A 39 18.50 -3.70 1.32
C ASN A 39 17.60 -4.90 0.95
N PRO A 40 17.03 -5.60 1.94
CA PRO A 40 16.19 -6.76 1.68
C PRO A 40 14.98 -6.39 0.83
N PRO A 41 14.48 -7.33 0.00
CA PRO A 41 13.28 -7.10 -0.80
C PRO A 41 12.02 -7.04 0.07
N ALA A 42 10.93 -6.57 -0.53
CA ALA A 42 9.58 -6.80 -0.05
C ALA A 42 8.87 -7.79 -0.97
N VAL A 43 8.02 -8.63 -0.41
CA VAL A 43 7.18 -9.60 -1.13
C VAL A 43 5.72 -9.34 -0.84
N GLY A 44 4.86 -9.51 -1.82
CA GLY A 44 3.43 -9.33 -1.63
C GLY A 44 2.58 -10.18 -2.55
N GLN A 45 1.34 -10.35 -2.13
CA GLN A 45 0.28 -10.94 -2.94
C GLN A 45 -0.74 -9.88 -3.29
N LEU A 46 -0.98 -9.76 -4.59
CA LEU A 46 -1.88 -8.79 -5.21
C LEU A 46 -3.15 -9.51 -5.65
N PHE A 47 -4.31 -9.12 -5.13
CA PHE A 47 -5.57 -9.53 -5.71
C PHE A 47 -5.79 -8.82 -7.05
N LEU A 48 -5.83 -9.59 -8.11
CA LEU A 48 -6.20 -9.13 -9.45
C LEU A 48 -7.69 -9.34 -9.72
N ARG A 49 -8.22 -10.48 -9.27
CA ARG A 49 -9.65 -10.80 -9.35
C ARG A 49 -10.04 -11.62 -8.11
N GLY A 50 -11.06 -11.19 -7.40
CA GLY A 50 -11.65 -11.93 -6.28
C GLY A 50 -12.83 -12.80 -6.69
N ALA A 51 -13.54 -13.33 -5.71
CA ALA A 51 -14.72 -14.15 -5.92
C ALA A 51 -15.88 -13.35 -6.52
N HIS A 52 -16.70 -14.03 -7.32
CA HIS A 52 -17.92 -13.45 -7.90
C HIS A 52 -19.09 -13.53 -6.94
N ILE A 53 -19.85 -12.45 -6.82
CA ILE A 53 -21.14 -12.44 -6.15
C ILE A 53 -22.24 -12.10 -7.14
N LYS A 54 -23.40 -12.76 -7.00
CA LYS A 54 -24.62 -12.39 -7.72
C LYS A 54 -25.40 -11.41 -6.86
N ASN A 55 -25.65 -10.23 -7.35
CA ASN A 55 -26.51 -9.25 -6.69
C ASN A 55 -27.65 -8.79 -7.63
N SER A 56 -28.53 -7.91 -7.14
CA SER A 56 -29.67 -7.40 -7.91
C SER A 56 -29.29 -6.56 -9.13
N HIS A 57 -28.02 -6.16 -9.26
CA HIS A 57 -27.49 -5.33 -10.34
C HIS A 57 -26.62 -6.11 -11.33
N GLY A 58 -26.44 -7.41 -11.12
CA GLY A 58 -25.63 -8.29 -11.98
C GLY A 58 -24.59 -9.09 -11.22
N ASN A 59 -23.49 -9.39 -11.88
CA ASN A 59 -22.35 -10.10 -11.27
C ASN A 59 -21.28 -9.08 -10.87
N ASP A 60 -20.95 -9.03 -9.59
CA ASP A 60 -19.83 -8.24 -9.06
C ASP A 60 -18.68 -9.14 -8.64
N THR A 61 -17.47 -8.58 -8.60
CA THR A 61 -16.32 -9.24 -8.01
C THR A 61 -16.00 -8.63 -6.66
N LEU A 62 -15.73 -9.50 -5.70
CA LEU A 62 -15.22 -9.06 -4.41
C LEU A 62 -13.76 -8.65 -4.52
N ASN A 63 -13.45 -7.50 -3.99
CA ASN A 63 -12.08 -7.07 -3.75
C ASN A 63 -11.50 -7.77 -2.51
N MET A 64 -10.29 -7.41 -2.12
CA MET A 64 -9.74 -7.80 -0.83
C MET A 64 -10.60 -7.23 0.30
N THR A 65 -11.24 -8.09 1.08
CA THR A 65 -12.17 -7.72 2.15
C THR A 65 -11.52 -7.66 3.52
N SER A 66 -10.35 -8.25 3.65
CA SER A 66 -9.50 -8.16 4.85
C SER A 66 -8.04 -8.44 4.52
N SER A 67 -7.16 -7.89 5.34
CA SER A 67 -5.74 -8.24 5.41
C SER A 67 -5.28 -8.12 6.86
N CYS A 68 -4.96 -9.22 7.48
CA CYS A 68 -4.49 -9.27 8.85
C CYS A 68 -3.35 -10.28 9.01
N TYR A 69 -2.81 -10.38 10.21
CA TYR A 69 -1.67 -11.25 10.48
C TYR A 69 -1.86 -12.08 11.75
N PHE A 70 -0.98 -13.04 11.91
CA PHE A 70 -0.74 -13.69 13.19
C PHE A 70 0.75 -14.00 13.36
N THR A 71 1.17 -14.13 14.61
CA THR A 71 2.55 -14.47 14.98
C THR A 71 2.65 -15.94 15.31
N GLY A 72 3.84 -16.51 15.17
CA GLY A 72 4.12 -17.87 15.67
C GLY A 72 3.91 -17.97 17.18
N THR A 73 3.56 -19.15 17.67
CA THR A 73 3.52 -19.44 19.10
C THR A 73 4.93 -19.31 19.69
N GLY A 74 5.09 -18.43 20.68
CA GLY A 74 6.40 -18.14 21.29
C GLY A 74 7.12 -16.90 20.75
N SER A 75 6.59 -16.20 19.75
CA SER A 75 7.19 -15.01 19.15
C SER A 75 6.96 -13.71 19.95
N GLY A 76 6.57 -13.78 21.22
CA GLY A 76 6.36 -12.59 22.07
C GLY A 76 5.10 -11.77 21.74
N GLY A 77 4.30 -12.17 20.77
CA GLY A 77 3.03 -11.52 20.43
C GLY A 77 1.95 -11.74 21.49
N ILE A 78 0.92 -10.87 21.52
CA ILE A 78 -0.22 -11.05 22.41
C ILE A 78 -1.04 -12.28 22.02
N VAL A 79 -1.62 -12.97 23.02
CA VAL A 79 -2.26 -14.28 22.85
C VAL A 79 -3.31 -14.31 21.74
N CYS A 80 -4.12 -13.27 21.59
CA CYS A 80 -5.16 -13.20 20.56
C CYS A 80 -4.64 -12.96 19.13
N GLU A 81 -3.37 -12.67 18.96
CA GLU A 81 -2.70 -12.48 17.66
C GLU A 81 -1.77 -13.63 17.27
N GLN A 82 -1.73 -14.69 18.05
CA GLN A 82 -0.92 -15.87 17.75
C GLN A 82 -1.64 -16.85 16.82
N ASP A 83 -0.86 -17.77 16.25
CA ASP A 83 -1.33 -18.88 15.42
C ASP A 83 -2.61 -19.53 15.99
N PRO A 84 -3.64 -19.77 15.18
CA PRO A 84 -4.89 -20.38 15.61
C PRO A 84 -4.77 -21.86 16.02
N SER A 85 -3.59 -22.47 15.85
CA SER A 85 -3.23 -23.80 16.36
C SER A 85 -4.29 -24.88 16.04
N SER A 86 -4.64 -25.04 14.78
CA SER A 86 -5.64 -26.00 14.30
C SER A 86 -7.09 -25.81 14.80
N ASN A 87 -7.40 -24.69 15.43
CA ASN A 87 -8.78 -24.34 15.77
C ASN A 87 -9.48 -23.65 14.57
N PRO A 88 -10.47 -24.30 13.93
CA PRO A 88 -11.08 -23.78 12.71
C PRO A 88 -11.85 -22.48 12.94
N ILE A 89 -12.44 -22.26 14.11
CA ILE A 89 -13.15 -21.02 14.44
C ILE A 89 -12.16 -19.85 14.53
N GLN A 90 -11.00 -20.09 15.15
CA GLN A 90 -9.96 -19.07 15.27
C GLN A 90 -9.33 -18.74 13.92
N ALA A 91 -9.08 -19.74 13.08
CA ALA A 91 -8.63 -19.54 11.71
C ALA A 91 -9.65 -18.75 10.88
N TYR A 92 -10.94 -19.10 11.01
CA TYR A 92 -12.02 -18.39 10.34
C TYR A 92 -12.16 -16.92 10.80
N ASN A 93 -11.88 -16.63 12.07
CA ASN A 93 -11.85 -15.27 12.58
C ASN A 93 -10.77 -14.42 11.85
N TYR A 94 -9.56 -14.93 11.66
CA TYR A 94 -8.55 -14.24 10.86
C TYR A 94 -9.00 -14.03 9.41
N MET A 95 -9.65 -15.01 8.80
CA MET A 95 -10.21 -14.84 7.45
C MET A 95 -11.28 -13.75 7.37
N LYS A 96 -12.03 -13.52 8.45
CA LYS A 96 -12.98 -12.41 8.57
C LYS A 96 -12.32 -11.06 8.84
N GLY A 97 -11.02 -11.01 9.06
CA GLY A 97 -10.27 -9.81 9.39
C GLY A 97 -10.42 -9.37 10.85
N ILE A 98 -10.55 -10.32 11.76
CA ILE A 98 -10.54 -10.11 13.21
C ILE A 98 -9.53 -11.04 13.88
N LYS A 99 -9.14 -10.75 15.12
CA LYS A 99 -8.21 -11.58 15.88
C LYS A 99 -8.81 -12.96 16.20
N LYS A 100 -7.98 -13.94 16.55
CA LYS A 100 -8.44 -15.34 16.75
C LYS A 100 -9.54 -15.49 17.82
N ASP A 101 -9.57 -14.62 18.82
CA ASP A 101 -10.57 -14.62 19.90
C ASP A 101 -11.87 -13.88 19.54
N GLY A 102 -11.96 -13.33 18.32
CA GLY A 102 -13.09 -12.51 17.87
C GLY A 102 -12.94 -11.01 18.14
N THR A 103 -11.88 -10.59 18.79
CA THR A 103 -11.59 -9.17 19.03
C THR A 103 -11.29 -8.44 17.71
N PRO A 104 -11.84 -7.24 17.47
CA PRO A 104 -11.52 -6.47 16.27
C PRO A 104 -10.12 -5.86 16.33
N TRP A 105 -9.54 -5.58 15.16
CA TRP A 105 -8.38 -4.73 15.04
C TRP A 105 -8.79 -3.27 15.20
N VAL A 106 -7.98 -2.49 15.90
CA VAL A 106 -8.20 -1.07 16.15
C VAL A 106 -6.99 -0.27 15.70
N VAL A 107 -7.24 0.79 14.93
CA VAL A 107 -6.18 1.72 14.54
C VAL A 107 -5.75 2.51 15.77
N PRO A 108 -4.46 2.52 16.14
CA PRO A 108 -4.00 3.24 17.33
C PRO A 108 -4.18 4.75 17.18
N TYR A 109 -4.30 5.42 18.32
CA TYR A 109 -4.39 6.89 18.41
C TYR A 109 -5.60 7.51 17.70
N THR A 110 -6.71 6.77 17.58
CA THR A 110 -7.97 7.28 17.04
C THR A 110 -9.01 7.43 18.15
N GLU A 111 -9.77 8.53 18.11
CA GLU A 111 -10.84 8.81 19.05
C GLU A 111 -12.07 9.32 18.28
N PRO A 112 -13.18 8.61 18.21
CA PRO A 112 -13.42 7.27 18.79
C PRO A 112 -12.59 6.17 18.15
N PRO A 113 -12.44 4.98 18.79
CA PRO A 113 -11.67 3.88 18.27
C PRO A 113 -12.11 3.46 16.87
N GLN A 114 -11.20 3.50 15.91
CA GLN A 114 -11.47 3.10 14.53
C GLN A 114 -11.21 1.61 14.35
N ILE A 115 -12.27 0.82 14.18
CA ILE A 115 -12.20 -0.60 13.84
C ILE A 115 -11.80 -0.76 12.38
N THR A 116 -10.93 -1.72 12.11
CA THR A 116 -10.51 -2.07 10.75
C THR A 116 -10.39 -3.58 10.56
N LYS A 117 -10.44 -4.02 9.31
CA LYS A 117 -10.09 -5.38 8.86
C LYS A 117 -8.76 -5.41 8.11
N PHE A 118 -8.04 -4.29 8.08
CA PHE A 118 -6.82 -4.09 7.30
C PHE A 118 -5.69 -3.61 8.23
N CYS A 119 -4.86 -4.57 8.65
CA CYS A 119 -3.74 -4.27 9.52
C CYS A 119 -2.64 -3.54 8.78
N TYR A 120 -2.13 -2.46 9.40
CA TYR A 120 -0.98 -1.71 8.93
C TYR A 120 -1.14 -1.20 7.49
N SER A 121 -2.25 -0.51 7.23
CA SER A 121 -2.59 0.05 5.92
C SER A 121 -1.83 1.34 5.57
N GLY A 122 -0.91 1.76 6.42
CA GLY A 122 -0.06 2.93 6.21
C GLY A 122 1.11 2.67 5.27
N ASP A 123 1.90 3.70 5.06
CA ASP A 123 3.09 3.67 4.22
C ASP A 123 4.36 3.63 5.08
N PRO A 124 5.13 2.53 5.10
CA PRO A 124 6.30 2.41 5.96
C PRO A 124 7.48 3.29 5.52
N GLU A 125 7.58 3.72 4.26
CA GLU A 125 8.67 4.58 3.79
C GLU A 125 8.45 6.02 4.24
N THR A 126 7.23 6.54 4.10
CA THR A 126 6.88 7.90 4.51
C THR A 126 6.48 8.01 5.98
N GLY A 127 6.12 6.89 6.61
CA GLY A 127 5.56 6.84 7.96
C GLY A 127 4.11 7.35 8.03
N ALA A 128 3.45 7.54 6.89
CA ALA A 128 2.07 8.01 6.84
C ALA A 128 1.07 6.90 7.18
N GLY A 129 0.09 7.20 8.02
CA GLY A 129 -0.94 6.26 8.44
C GLY A 129 -0.44 5.21 9.45
N TRP A 130 -1.22 4.14 9.62
CA TRP A 130 -0.92 3.09 10.57
C TRP A 130 0.04 2.06 9.96
N THR A 131 1.26 2.02 10.45
CA THR A 131 2.29 1.04 10.08
C THR A 131 2.64 0.17 11.29
N GLU A 132 3.34 -0.93 11.09
CA GLU A 132 3.76 -1.80 12.19
C GLU A 132 4.74 -1.11 13.16
N TYR A 133 5.49 -0.11 12.70
CA TYR A 133 6.31 0.76 13.55
C TYR A 133 5.48 1.60 14.53
N SER A 134 4.22 1.91 14.19
CA SER A 134 3.31 2.67 15.07
C SER A 134 2.77 1.85 16.23
N GLY A 135 3.00 0.54 16.20
CA GLY A 135 2.49 -0.38 17.20
C GLY A 135 1.05 -0.82 16.96
N MET A 136 0.55 -1.59 17.90
CA MET A 136 -0.81 -2.15 17.91
C MET A 136 -1.52 -1.90 19.23
N VAL A 137 -2.83 -1.92 19.21
CA VAL A 137 -3.67 -1.86 20.42
C VAL A 137 -3.76 -3.25 21.03
N LYS A 138 -3.27 -3.42 22.26
CA LYS A 138 -3.37 -4.66 23.03
C LYS A 138 -4.74 -4.79 23.66
N ASN A 139 -5.69 -5.39 22.97
CA ASN A 139 -7.11 -5.41 23.34
C ASN A 139 -7.75 -6.80 23.29
N CYS A 140 -7.01 -7.87 23.58
CA CYS A 140 -7.60 -9.21 23.69
C CYS A 140 -8.80 -9.21 24.62
N GLY A 141 -9.78 -10.07 24.33
CA GLY A 141 -11.01 -10.21 25.14
C GLY A 141 -12.16 -9.31 24.71
N GLY A 142 -12.10 -8.72 23.52
CA GLY A 142 -13.23 -8.02 22.89
C GLY A 142 -13.37 -6.53 23.23
N THR A 143 -12.45 -5.96 23.99
CA THR A 143 -12.43 -4.49 24.21
C THR A 143 -11.95 -3.74 22.98
N LEU A 144 -12.42 -2.49 22.80
CA LEU A 144 -11.92 -1.57 21.76
C LEU A 144 -10.72 -0.76 22.23
N TYR A 145 -10.45 -0.75 23.53
CA TYR A 145 -9.41 0.04 24.17
C TYR A 145 -8.29 -0.88 24.67
N GLY A 146 -7.11 -0.34 24.74
CA GLY A 146 -5.93 -1.02 25.26
C GLY A 146 -4.71 -0.15 25.11
N GLN A 147 -3.64 -0.56 25.77
CA GLN A 147 -2.34 0.10 25.60
C GLN A 147 -1.85 -0.13 24.17
N THR A 148 -1.33 0.92 23.54
CA THR A 148 -0.62 0.80 22.26
C THR A 148 0.85 0.55 22.53
N ASP A 149 1.35 -0.57 22.02
CA ASP A 149 2.76 -0.91 22.10
C ASP A 149 3.35 -1.14 20.71
N PRO A 150 4.63 -0.83 20.49
CA PRO A 150 5.32 -1.24 19.27
C PRO A 150 5.21 -2.75 19.05
N SER A 151 5.00 -3.16 17.82
CA SER A 151 5.06 -4.56 17.46
C SER A 151 6.53 -4.94 17.25
N PRO A 152 7.14 -5.81 18.09
CA PRO A 152 8.48 -6.26 17.82
C PRO A 152 8.53 -7.02 16.50
N PRO A 153 9.58 -6.86 15.68
CA PRO A 153 9.73 -7.65 14.47
C PRO A 153 9.83 -9.14 14.80
N GLY A 154 9.45 -9.99 13.86
CA GLY A 154 9.51 -11.44 14.07
C GLY A 154 8.78 -12.22 12.98
N ASP A 155 8.62 -13.53 13.17
CA ASP A 155 7.86 -14.40 12.24
C ASP A 155 6.44 -13.88 12.07
N ARG A 156 6.13 -13.40 10.86
CA ARG A 156 4.85 -12.86 10.47
C ARG A 156 4.22 -13.72 9.40
N ARG A 157 2.97 -14.10 9.66
CA ARG A 157 2.13 -14.81 8.70
C ARG A 157 0.90 -13.96 8.48
N TYR A 158 0.66 -13.55 7.24
CA TYR A 158 -0.51 -12.76 6.94
C TYR A 158 -1.56 -13.57 6.17
N ILE A 159 -2.81 -13.21 6.42
CA ILE A 159 -3.99 -13.71 5.72
C ILE A 159 -4.67 -12.52 5.08
N PHE A 160 -5.03 -12.67 3.83
CA PHE A 160 -5.88 -11.73 3.13
C PHE A 160 -7.05 -12.48 2.48
N SER A 161 -8.21 -11.88 2.47
CA SER A 161 -9.44 -12.54 2.07
C SER A 161 -10.19 -11.75 1.02
N SER A 162 -10.90 -12.48 0.15
CA SER A 162 -11.92 -11.97 -0.75
C SER A 162 -13.19 -12.76 -0.46
N GLY A 163 -13.96 -12.29 0.50
CA GLY A 163 -15.18 -12.95 0.94
C GLY A 163 -16.18 -11.96 1.53
N SER A 164 -17.44 -12.32 1.54
CA SER A 164 -18.51 -11.56 2.19
C SER A 164 -19.63 -12.50 2.61
N ASP A 165 -20.50 -12.02 3.50
CA ASP A 165 -21.70 -12.75 3.90
C ASP A 165 -22.70 -12.96 2.74
N MET A 166 -22.51 -12.23 1.64
CA MET A 166 -23.30 -12.38 0.40
C MET A 166 -22.71 -13.41 -0.58
N LEU A 167 -21.49 -13.92 -0.30
CA LEU A 167 -20.88 -14.93 -1.16
C LEU A 167 -21.50 -16.29 -0.88
N THR A 168 -22.35 -16.76 -1.78
CA THR A 168 -22.89 -18.11 -1.76
C THR A 168 -22.30 -18.88 -2.94
N VAL A 169 -21.64 -20.00 -2.65
CA VAL A 169 -21.14 -20.93 -3.67
C VAL A 169 -22.02 -22.16 -3.61
N ASN A 170 -22.88 -22.34 -4.63
CA ASN A 170 -23.79 -23.49 -4.71
C ASN A 170 -23.06 -24.71 -5.26
N HIS A 171 -23.70 -25.87 -5.15
CA HIS A 171 -23.21 -27.08 -5.81
C HIS A 171 -23.04 -26.86 -7.31
N LEU A 172 -21.87 -27.18 -7.85
CA LEU A 172 -21.43 -26.98 -9.24
C LEU A 172 -21.08 -25.51 -9.62
N ASP A 173 -21.20 -24.53 -8.72
CA ASP A 173 -20.68 -23.20 -8.97
C ASP A 173 -19.15 -23.20 -9.01
N THR A 174 -18.58 -22.48 -9.97
CA THR A 174 -17.14 -22.27 -10.07
C THR A 174 -16.78 -20.84 -9.73
N GLN A 175 -15.79 -20.66 -8.87
CA GLN A 175 -15.21 -19.36 -8.56
C GLN A 175 -13.80 -19.30 -9.14
N LYS A 176 -13.48 -18.19 -9.81
CA LYS A 176 -12.14 -17.92 -10.35
C LYS A 176 -11.52 -16.75 -9.60
N ILE A 177 -10.48 -17.02 -8.83
CA ILE A 177 -9.71 -16.02 -8.12
C ILE A 177 -8.34 -15.91 -8.80
N VAL A 178 -7.85 -14.70 -9.02
CA VAL A 178 -6.53 -14.45 -9.62
C VAL A 178 -5.70 -13.63 -8.67
N ILE A 179 -4.54 -14.15 -8.34
CA ILE A 179 -3.56 -13.54 -7.43
C ILE A 179 -2.21 -13.50 -8.13
N ALA A 180 -1.52 -12.36 -8.07
CA ALA A 180 -0.12 -12.27 -8.46
C ALA A 180 0.77 -12.23 -7.21
N GLN A 181 1.81 -13.06 -7.19
CA GLN A 181 2.89 -12.96 -6.23
C GLN A 181 3.99 -12.08 -6.79
N LEU A 182 4.38 -11.07 -6.04
CA LEU A 182 5.32 -10.04 -6.45
C LEU A 182 6.48 -9.96 -5.46
N ILE A 183 7.66 -9.66 -5.99
CA ILE A 183 8.84 -9.35 -5.20
C ILE A 183 9.53 -8.12 -5.80
N ALA A 184 9.93 -7.18 -4.96
CA ALA A 184 10.68 -6.02 -5.40
C ALA A 184 11.76 -5.64 -4.38
N ARG A 185 12.88 -5.12 -4.89
CA ARG A 185 14.01 -4.68 -4.08
C ARG A 185 14.33 -3.22 -4.41
N GLY A 186 14.44 -2.41 -3.38
CA GLY A 186 14.78 -1.00 -3.44
C GLY A 186 16.15 -0.70 -2.83
N ASN A 187 16.37 0.57 -2.51
CA ASN A 187 17.61 1.05 -1.89
C ASN A 187 17.58 0.93 -0.35
N SER A 188 16.47 0.48 0.20
CA SER A 188 16.27 0.15 1.61
C SER A 188 15.11 -0.82 1.77
N ASN A 189 14.96 -1.43 2.95
CA ASN A 189 13.82 -2.28 3.28
C ASN A 189 12.47 -1.57 3.03
N LYS A 190 12.33 -0.32 3.48
CA LYS A 190 11.10 0.49 3.29
C LYS A 190 10.90 0.89 1.82
N ASN A 191 11.97 1.30 1.12
CA ASN A 191 11.92 1.61 -0.30
C ASN A 191 11.57 0.37 -1.14
N SER A 192 11.91 -0.83 -0.67
CA SER A 192 11.47 -2.08 -1.30
C SER A 192 9.93 -2.20 -1.32
N VAL A 193 9.22 -1.70 -0.29
CA VAL A 193 7.76 -1.63 -0.27
C VAL A 193 7.23 -0.66 -1.31
N THR A 194 7.83 0.51 -1.45
CA THR A 194 7.44 1.48 -2.50
C THR A 194 7.64 0.91 -3.90
N LYS A 195 8.76 0.22 -4.13
CA LYS A 195 8.99 -0.48 -5.42
C LYS A 195 7.99 -1.61 -5.64
N LEU A 196 7.62 -2.35 -4.60
CA LEU A 196 6.60 -3.39 -4.66
C LEU A 196 5.23 -2.83 -5.01
N LYS A 197 4.81 -1.72 -4.39
CA LYS A 197 3.56 -1.02 -4.72
C LYS A 197 3.53 -0.54 -6.17
N GLY A 198 4.65 -0.01 -6.66
CA GLY A 198 4.80 0.36 -8.07
C GLY A 198 4.66 -0.84 -9.02
N LEU A 199 5.29 -1.97 -8.68
CA LEU A 199 5.16 -3.20 -9.44
C LEU A 199 3.73 -3.75 -9.41
N ALA A 200 3.05 -3.67 -8.26
CA ALA A 200 1.65 -4.08 -8.10
C ALA A 200 0.71 -3.27 -9.01
N SER A 201 0.89 -1.95 -9.04
CA SER A 201 0.14 -1.06 -9.93
C SER A 201 0.35 -1.42 -11.41
N PHE A 202 1.61 -1.64 -11.81
CA PHE A 202 1.95 -2.07 -13.16
C PHE A 202 1.34 -3.44 -13.50
N THR A 203 1.50 -4.44 -12.63
CA THR A 203 0.94 -5.78 -12.84
C THR A 203 -0.57 -5.75 -13.01
N ARG A 204 -1.26 -4.95 -12.20
CA ARG A 204 -2.70 -4.75 -12.32
C ARG A 204 -3.08 -4.15 -13.68
N SER A 205 -2.35 -3.15 -14.15
CA SER A 205 -2.62 -2.54 -15.47
C SER A 205 -2.44 -3.53 -16.62
N VAL A 206 -1.38 -4.34 -16.57
CA VAL A 206 -1.13 -5.40 -17.56
C VAL A 206 -2.25 -6.46 -17.53
N PHE A 207 -2.66 -6.88 -16.32
CA PHE A 207 -3.72 -7.87 -16.17
C PHE A 207 -5.03 -7.42 -16.81
N TYR A 208 -5.48 -6.21 -16.51
CA TYR A 208 -6.72 -5.68 -17.07
C TYR A 208 -6.62 -5.42 -18.58
N GLN A 209 -5.48 -4.96 -19.06
CA GLN A 209 -5.30 -4.63 -20.47
C GLN A 209 -5.21 -5.88 -21.38
N PHE A 210 -4.52 -6.92 -20.94
CA PHE A 210 -4.13 -8.03 -21.81
C PHE A 210 -4.79 -9.37 -21.47
N ILE A 211 -5.22 -9.57 -20.24
CA ILE A 211 -5.73 -10.85 -19.76
C ILE A 211 -7.25 -10.81 -19.60
N GLU A 212 -7.80 -9.71 -19.07
CA GLU A 212 -9.26 -9.54 -18.92
C GLU A 212 -9.93 -8.83 -20.09
N GLY A 213 -9.21 -8.18 -20.97
CA GLY A 213 -9.76 -7.37 -22.06
C GLY A 213 -10.67 -8.08 -23.07
N ASN A 214 -10.83 -9.40 -22.94
CA ASN A 214 -11.75 -10.21 -23.76
C ASN A 214 -13.00 -10.72 -23.01
N GLU A 215 -13.13 -10.44 -21.72
CA GLU A 215 -14.30 -10.83 -20.93
C GLU A 215 -15.09 -9.58 -20.49
N THR A 216 -16.28 -9.41 -21.00
CA THR A 216 -17.20 -8.28 -20.77
C THR A 216 -17.76 -8.24 -19.33
N TYR A 217 -16.97 -8.52 -18.33
CA TYR A 217 -17.40 -8.47 -16.94
C TYR A 217 -16.41 -7.66 -16.12
N TYR A 218 -16.86 -6.56 -15.59
CA TYR A 218 -16.43 -5.81 -14.41
C TYR A 218 -16.31 -4.32 -14.60
N THR A 219 -17.29 -3.62 -14.05
CA THR A 219 -17.09 -2.28 -13.53
C THR A 219 -16.60 -2.37 -12.08
N VAL A 220 -15.36 -2.79 -11.87
CA VAL A 220 -14.63 -2.31 -10.69
C VAL A 220 -14.38 -0.84 -10.96
N PRO A 221 -14.53 0.09 -10.00
CA PRO A 221 -13.93 1.40 -10.16
C PRO A 221 -12.43 1.12 -10.36
N SER A 222 -12.04 1.10 -11.60
CA SER A 222 -10.65 0.96 -12.02
C SER A 222 -9.91 2.00 -11.20
N PRO A 223 -8.81 1.69 -10.49
CA PRO A 223 -7.89 2.75 -10.14
C PRO A 223 -7.74 3.54 -11.44
N ILE A 224 -8.05 4.83 -11.41
CA ILE A 224 -8.03 5.65 -12.62
C ILE A 224 -6.62 5.49 -13.18
N ILE A 225 -6.48 4.51 -14.09
CA ILE A 225 -5.18 4.25 -14.71
C ILE A 225 -4.97 5.42 -15.65
N PRO A 226 -4.01 6.30 -15.37
CA PRO A 226 -3.83 7.47 -16.19
C PRO A 226 -3.56 7.06 -17.64
N THR A 227 -4.40 7.51 -18.55
CA THR A 227 -4.25 7.29 -19.98
C THR A 227 -3.40 8.37 -20.66
N LYS A 228 -3.04 9.40 -19.89
CA LYS A 228 -2.21 10.53 -20.32
C LYS A 228 -1.15 10.84 -19.27
N TYR A 229 -0.10 11.56 -19.67
CA TYR A 229 0.73 12.29 -18.73
C TYR A 229 0.00 13.56 -18.32
N ALA A 230 0.04 13.93 -17.04
CA ALA A 230 -0.56 15.17 -16.56
C ALA A 230 0.24 15.71 -15.37
N LEU A 231 0.33 17.04 -15.32
CA LEU A 231 0.76 17.78 -14.13
C LEU A 231 -0.42 18.64 -13.67
N TYR A 232 -0.83 18.47 -12.43
CA TYR A 232 -1.95 19.23 -11.87
C TYR A 232 -1.47 20.46 -11.12
N GLN A 233 -2.39 21.42 -10.97
CA GLN A 233 -2.15 22.59 -10.13
C GLN A 233 -1.88 22.13 -8.70
N ASN A 234 -0.83 22.66 -8.08
CA ASN A 234 -0.55 22.38 -6.66
C ASN A 234 -1.70 22.88 -5.77
N PHE A 235 -1.95 22.18 -4.70
CA PHE A 235 -2.96 22.55 -3.72
C PHE A 235 -2.42 22.39 -2.29
N PRO A 236 -2.61 23.40 -1.41
CA PRO A 236 -3.18 24.73 -1.70
C PRO A 236 -2.30 25.55 -2.67
N ASN A 237 -2.89 26.55 -3.32
CA ASN A 237 -2.20 27.59 -4.10
C ASN A 237 -3.06 28.87 -4.09
N PRO A 238 -2.65 29.96 -3.45
CA PRO A 238 -1.36 30.18 -2.75
C PRO A 238 -1.16 29.26 -1.54
N PHE A 239 0.10 29.08 -1.09
CA PHE A 239 0.45 28.18 0.02
C PHE A 239 1.49 28.77 0.98
N ASN A 240 1.51 28.24 2.21
CA ASN A 240 2.43 28.62 3.30
C ASN A 240 2.64 27.44 4.29
N PRO A 241 3.83 26.94 4.49
CA PRO A 241 4.92 26.89 3.52
C PRO A 241 4.82 25.65 2.60
N VAL A 242 3.86 24.75 2.83
CA VAL A 242 3.78 23.42 2.21
C VAL A 242 2.62 23.34 1.23
N THR A 243 2.86 22.70 0.09
CA THR A 243 1.84 22.38 -0.91
C THR A 243 2.01 20.95 -1.44
N THR A 244 0.96 20.38 -2.00
CA THR A 244 0.99 19.09 -2.67
C THR A 244 0.87 19.28 -4.18
N ILE A 245 1.76 18.64 -4.92
CA ILE A 245 1.78 18.59 -6.38
C ILE A 245 1.37 17.20 -6.81
N LYS A 246 0.32 17.08 -7.64
CA LYS A 246 -0.14 15.82 -8.22
C LYS A 246 0.29 15.71 -9.66
N TYR A 247 0.66 14.50 -10.08
CA TYR A 247 1.00 14.22 -11.48
C TYR A 247 0.63 12.78 -11.87
N GLU A 248 0.49 12.54 -13.16
CA GLU A 248 0.11 11.25 -13.72
C GLU A 248 1.11 10.77 -14.77
N MET A 249 1.37 9.47 -14.71
CA MET A 249 2.20 8.74 -15.67
C MET A 249 1.35 7.72 -16.42
N LYS A 250 1.26 7.84 -17.76
CA LYS A 250 0.48 6.90 -18.58
C LYS A 250 1.18 5.57 -18.85
N LYS A 251 2.47 5.47 -18.62
CA LYS A 251 3.28 4.25 -18.74
C LYS A 251 4.60 4.43 -18.00
N LEU A 252 5.32 3.34 -17.79
CA LEU A 252 6.67 3.37 -17.24
C LEU A 252 7.55 4.25 -18.12
N TRP A 253 8.09 5.32 -17.54
CA TRP A 253 9.03 6.23 -18.19
C TRP A 253 9.77 7.08 -17.18
N HIS A 254 10.90 7.63 -17.63
CA HIS A 254 11.62 8.62 -16.85
C HIS A 254 10.78 9.89 -16.69
N VAL A 255 10.65 10.39 -15.46
CA VAL A 255 9.98 11.65 -15.14
C VAL A 255 10.90 12.56 -14.38
N LYS A 256 10.91 13.82 -14.77
CA LYS A 256 11.66 14.88 -14.12
C LYS A 256 10.70 15.99 -13.74
N ILE A 257 10.63 16.32 -12.44
CA ILE A 257 9.81 17.41 -11.91
C ILE A 257 10.73 18.38 -11.17
N GLN A 258 10.71 19.64 -11.59
CA GLN A 258 11.60 20.67 -11.09
C GLN A 258 10.83 21.96 -10.78
N VAL A 259 11.32 22.71 -9.80
CA VAL A 259 10.80 24.03 -9.43
C VAL A 259 11.77 25.10 -9.86
N TYR A 260 11.24 26.16 -10.46
CA TYR A 260 11.98 27.32 -10.97
C TYR A 260 11.42 28.61 -10.38
N ASP A 261 12.25 29.63 -10.29
CA ASP A 261 11.82 30.99 -9.98
C ASP A 261 11.33 31.75 -11.24
N MET A 262 10.96 33.02 -11.07
CA MET A 262 10.51 33.89 -12.18
C MET A 262 11.58 34.21 -13.23
N LYS A 263 12.86 34.01 -12.88
CA LYS A 263 13.98 34.22 -13.82
C LYS A 263 14.31 32.96 -14.60
N GLY A 264 13.67 31.82 -14.26
CA GLY A 264 13.97 30.51 -14.82
C GLY A 264 15.16 29.82 -14.14
N GLU A 265 15.60 30.29 -12.98
CA GLU A 265 16.64 29.64 -12.20
C GLU A 265 16.08 28.41 -11.50
N LEU A 266 16.81 27.29 -11.56
CA LEU A 266 16.42 26.04 -10.91
C LEU A 266 16.53 26.17 -9.38
N ILE A 267 15.41 26.02 -8.69
CA ILE A 267 15.32 26.07 -7.24
C ILE A 267 15.46 24.67 -6.63
N SER A 268 14.75 23.66 -7.19
CA SER A 268 14.76 22.31 -6.66
C SER A 268 14.38 21.28 -7.72
N THR A 269 14.93 20.06 -7.59
CA THR A 269 14.49 18.89 -8.33
C THR A 269 13.71 17.99 -7.39
N LEU A 270 12.41 17.84 -7.63
CA LEU A 270 11.51 17.08 -6.77
C LEU A 270 11.45 15.59 -7.15
N VAL A 271 11.54 15.29 -8.45
CA VAL A 271 11.57 13.93 -9.00
C VAL A 271 12.56 13.88 -10.15
N ASN A 272 13.33 12.81 -10.24
CA ASN A 272 14.24 12.54 -11.36
C ASN A 272 14.51 11.03 -11.40
N GLU A 273 13.49 10.24 -11.79
CA GLU A 273 13.55 8.77 -11.76
C GLU A 273 12.53 8.16 -12.71
N ASP A 274 12.65 6.85 -12.94
CA ASP A 274 11.66 6.09 -13.69
C ASP A 274 10.44 5.82 -12.80
N LYS A 275 9.25 6.20 -13.27
CA LYS A 275 7.97 5.96 -12.59
C LYS A 275 7.09 5.06 -13.47
N PRO A 276 6.50 4.00 -12.90
CA PRO A 276 5.47 3.22 -13.58
C PRO A 276 4.22 4.04 -13.86
N GLN A 277 3.30 3.47 -14.63
CA GLN A 277 1.97 4.04 -14.82
C GLN A 277 1.27 4.22 -13.46
N GLY A 278 0.71 5.40 -13.21
CA GLY A 278 0.06 5.69 -11.93
C GLY A 278 -0.12 7.18 -11.69
N SER A 279 -0.88 7.48 -10.65
CA SER A 279 -1.05 8.83 -10.09
C SER A 279 -0.16 9.00 -8.87
N TYR A 280 0.52 10.14 -8.77
CA TYR A 280 1.54 10.40 -7.76
C TYR A 280 1.31 11.77 -7.11
N GLU A 281 1.76 11.88 -5.87
CA GLU A 281 1.74 13.12 -5.11
C GLU A 281 3.13 13.42 -4.55
N ILE A 282 3.52 14.68 -4.56
CA ILE A 282 4.76 15.18 -3.98
C ILE A 282 4.42 16.33 -3.06
N LYS A 283 4.96 16.33 -1.85
CA LYS A 283 4.94 17.50 -0.98
C LYS A 283 6.14 18.39 -1.30
N PHE A 284 5.87 19.67 -1.46
CA PHE A 284 6.90 20.70 -1.64
C PHE A 284 6.84 21.67 -0.48
N ASP A 285 7.99 21.83 0.20
CA ASP A 285 8.17 22.76 1.32
C ASP A 285 9.01 23.96 0.85
N ALA A 286 8.39 25.13 0.90
CA ALA A 286 8.98 26.41 0.53
C ALA A 286 9.42 27.24 1.75
N SER A 287 9.65 26.63 2.92
CA SER A 287 10.04 27.33 4.17
C SER A 287 11.25 28.24 3.98
N ASN A 288 12.18 27.86 3.11
CA ASN A 288 13.41 28.59 2.84
C ASN A 288 13.31 29.57 1.65
N LEU A 289 12.13 29.64 1.02
CA LEU A 289 11.93 30.51 -0.15
C LEU A 289 11.20 31.79 0.24
N PRO A 290 11.50 32.95 -0.36
CA PRO A 290 10.72 34.18 -0.16
C PRO A 290 9.31 34.05 -0.75
N SER A 291 8.37 34.88 -0.24
CA SER A 291 7.07 35.06 -0.90
C SER A 291 7.26 35.46 -2.35
N GLY A 292 6.53 34.82 -3.26
CA GLY A 292 6.72 35.06 -4.68
C GLY A 292 6.06 34.04 -5.58
N ILE A 293 6.30 34.19 -6.88
CA ILE A 293 5.81 33.29 -7.92
C ILE A 293 6.93 32.32 -8.30
N TYR A 294 6.58 31.04 -8.37
CA TYR A 294 7.42 29.93 -8.79
C TYR A 294 6.69 29.11 -9.85
N PHE A 295 7.42 28.28 -10.57
CA PHE A 295 6.88 27.37 -11.56
C PHE A 295 7.36 25.95 -11.28
N VAL A 296 6.42 25.01 -11.20
CA VAL A 296 6.75 23.59 -11.24
C VAL A 296 6.63 23.12 -12.69
N LYS A 297 7.65 22.42 -13.18
CA LYS A 297 7.73 21.89 -14.54
C LYS A 297 7.92 20.38 -14.48
N MET A 298 7.12 19.65 -15.25
CA MET A 298 7.24 18.22 -15.45
C MET A 298 7.65 17.93 -16.89
N VAL A 299 8.67 17.09 -17.04
CA VAL A 299 9.10 16.53 -18.33
C VAL A 299 9.07 15.02 -18.21
N SER A 300 8.49 14.34 -19.20
CA SER A 300 8.43 12.88 -19.23
C SER A 300 8.37 12.34 -20.66
N GLY A 301 8.27 11.03 -20.80
CA GLY A 301 8.38 10.28 -22.03
C GLY A 301 7.56 10.78 -23.21
N GLY A 302 8.14 10.64 -24.40
CA GLY A 302 7.48 11.02 -25.64
C GLY A 302 7.37 12.53 -25.88
N GLY A 303 8.18 13.34 -25.16
CA GLY A 303 8.17 14.80 -25.31
C GLY A 303 7.08 15.50 -24.51
N PHE A 304 6.47 14.84 -23.53
CA PHE A 304 5.52 15.50 -22.63
C PHE A 304 6.24 16.55 -21.78
N GLU A 305 5.72 17.76 -21.81
CA GLU A 305 6.15 18.87 -20.99
C GLU A 305 4.94 19.68 -20.54
N ASP A 306 4.84 19.95 -19.24
CA ASP A 306 3.79 20.83 -18.68
C ASP A 306 4.36 21.61 -17.50
N SER A 307 3.79 22.79 -17.24
CA SER A 307 4.20 23.64 -16.13
C SER A 307 3.00 24.29 -15.45
N LYS A 308 3.10 24.50 -14.13
CA LYS A 308 2.07 25.17 -13.32
C LYS A 308 2.68 26.27 -12.48
N LYS A 309 1.94 27.37 -12.35
CA LYS A 309 2.32 28.50 -11.50
C LYS A 309 2.00 28.19 -10.04
N MET A 310 2.95 28.41 -9.17
CA MET A 310 2.82 28.29 -7.72
C MET A 310 3.03 29.66 -7.06
N VAL A 311 2.28 29.98 -6.02
CA VAL A 311 2.38 31.24 -5.28
C VAL A 311 2.67 30.93 -3.81
N VAL A 312 3.85 31.35 -3.35
CA VAL A 312 4.26 31.27 -1.95
C VAL A 312 3.88 32.54 -1.24
N ILE A 313 3.22 32.44 -0.10
CA ILE A 313 2.85 33.55 0.79
C ILE A 313 3.42 33.21 2.18
N LYS A 314 4.18 34.13 2.76
CA LYS A 314 4.65 34.07 4.14
C LYS A 314 3.97 35.12 4.98
#